data_c6a609d0080525f437b55a9f7f0b3836
#
_entry.id   c6a609d0080525f437b55a9f7f0b3836
#
_cell.length_a   1.000
_cell.length_b   1.000
_cell.length_c   1.000
_cell.angle_alpha   90.00
_cell.angle_beta   90.00
_cell.angle_gamma   90.00
#
_symmetry.space_group_name_H-M   'P 1'
#
loop_
_entity.id
_entity.type
_entity.pdbx_description
1 polymer ?
#
loop_
_entity_poly.entity_id
_entity_poly.type
_entity_poly.pdbx_seq_one_letter_code
_entity_poly.pdbx_strand_id
1 'polypeptide(L)'
;RHIIGEIPSRIVRYGITIITFVILGLLVGAYFIPYPETISAKVQITNAHQGTIDFPYKYVNTIARGMTANIEVEGYDAETYGVANGVITATSHTPRQTAEGSVFTAQVRITSCKYKLVSGMTGTASVLVSNESVLQRIVQRITNII
;
A
#
# COMPACT_ATOMS: atom_id res chain seq x y z
N ARG A 1 -28.97 38.41 -37.09
CA ARG A 1 -28.52 38.00 -36.83
C ARG A 1 -28.22 36.97 -36.77
N HIS A 2 -27.55 36.59 -36.71
CA HIS A 2 -27.28 35.44 -36.78
C HIS A 2 -27.12 34.86 -35.64
N ILE A 3 -27.84 34.13 -35.41
CA ILE A 3 -27.89 33.43 -34.20
C ILE A 3 -26.93 32.36 -34.14
N ILE A 4 -26.63 31.77 -35.25
CA ILE A 4 -25.82 30.60 -35.30
C ILE A 4 -24.37 30.89 -35.14
N GLY A 5 -23.77 31.67 -35.03
CA GLY A 5 -22.37 31.89 -34.82
C GLY A 5 -22.07 32.80 -33.68
N GLU A 6 -23.10 33.29 -33.01
CA GLU A 6 -22.86 34.20 -31.93
C GLU A 6 -23.10 33.56 -30.63
N ILE A 7 -22.06 32.94 -30.13
CA ILE A 7 -22.07 32.48 -28.75
C ILE A 7 -21.69 33.69 -27.89
N PRO A 8 -22.51 34.06 -26.91
CA PRO A 8 -22.15 35.15 -26.04
C PRO A 8 -20.80 34.89 -25.37
N SER A 9 -19.92 35.86 -25.45
CA SER A 9 -18.58 35.71 -24.89
C SER A 9 -18.59 35.42 -23.40
N ARG A 10 -19.64 35.81 -22.69
CA ARG A 10 -19.81 35.48 -21.28
C ARG A 10 -19.95 33.99 -21.07
N ILE A 11 -20.75 33.30 -21.86
CA ILE A 11 -20.97 31.85 -21.72
C ILE A 11 -19.69 31.11 -21.99
N VAL A 12 -18.96 31.50 -23.04
CA VAL A 12 -17.66 30.86 -23.34
C VAL A 12 -16.67 31.14 -22.24
N ARG A 13 -16.61 32.36 -21.74
CA ARG A 13 -15.71 32.76 -20.67
C ARG A 13 -16.03 31.99 -19.36
N TYR A 14 -17.30 31.92 -18.99
CA TYR A 14 -17.71 31.20 -17.80
C TYR A 14 -17.48 29.69 -17.94
N GLY A 15 -17.71 29.13 -19.12
CA GLY A 15 -17.46 27.73 -19.39
C GLY A 15 -16.00 27.35 -19.19
N ILE A 16 -15.11 28.16 -19.76
CA ILE A 16 -13.67 27.94 -19.60
C ILE A 16 -13.25 28.08 -18.14
N THR A 17 -13.77 29.07 -17.42
CA THR A 17 -13.48 29.28 -16.02
C THR A 17 -13.92 28.10 -15.17
N ILE A 18 -15.13 27.60 -15.41
CA ILE A 18 -15.66 26.47 -14.68
C ILE A 18 -14.78 25.22 -14.91
N ILE A 19 -14.42 24.96 -16.17
CA ILE A 19 -13.56 23.83 -16.51
C ILE A 19 -12.21 23.97 -15.84
N THR A 20 -11.64 25.17 -15.83
CA THR A 20 -10.35 25.43 -15.19
C THR A 20 -10.43 25.16 -13.69
N PHE A 21 -11.49 25.62 -13.02
CA PHE A 21 -11.67 25.35 -11.59
C PHE A 21 -11.85 23.87 -11.28
N VAL A 22 -12.55 23.13 -12.13
CA VAL A 22 -12.74 21.69 -11.95
C VAL A 22 -11.40 20.98 -12.08
N ILE A 23 -10.62 21.29 -13.12
CA ILE A 23 -9.31 20.68 -13.32
C ILE A 23 -8.38 21.02 -12.17
N LEU A 24 -8.36 22.27 -11.73
CA LEU A 24 -7.52 22.70 -10.63
C LEU A 24 -7.92 21.97 -9.32
N GLY A 25 -9.21 21.84 -9.07
CA GLY A 25 -9.70 21.10 -7.90
C GLY A 25 -9.32 19.64 -7.91
N LEU A 26 -9.39 19.01 -9.09
CA LEU A 26 -8.97 17.61 -9.24
C LEU A 26 -7.47 17.44 -8.98
N LEU A 27 -6.65 18.37 -9.49
CA LEU A 27 -5.21 18.33 -9.25
C LEU A 27 -4.87 18.52 -7.78
N VAL A 28 -5.53 19.46 -7.12
CA VAL A 28 -5.32 19.68 -5.69
C VAL A 28 -5.77 18.47 -4.89
N GLY A 29 -6.93 17.89 -5.23
CA GLY A 29 -7.41 16.68 -4.59
C GLY A 29 -6.45 15.52 -4.75
N ALA A 30 -5.91 15.32 -5.94
CA ALA A 30 -4.93 14.27 -6.20
C ALA A 30 -3.64 14.47 -5.38
N TYR A 31 -3.27 15.74 -5.12
CA TYR A 31 -2.11 16.03 -4.29
C TYR A 31 -2.32 15.58 -2.85
N PHE A 32 -3.54 15.76 -2.32
CA PHE A 32 -3.83 15.44 -0.93
C PHE A 32 -4.21 13.98 -0.70
N ILE A 33 -4.57 13.24 -1.76
CA ILE A 33 -4.93 11.83 -1.61
C ILE A 33 -3.65 11.02 -1.43
N PRO A 34 -3.50 10.30 -0.30
CA PRO A 34 -2.36 9.42 -0.12
C PRO A 34 -2.48 8.23 -1.08
N TYR A 35 -1.33 7.77 -1.53
CA TYR A 35 -1.28 6.66 -2.46
C TYR A 35 -0.76 5.44 -1.72
N PRO A 36 -1.63 4.68 -1.06
CA PRO A 36 -1.18 3.53 -0.30
C PRO A 36 -0.68 2.43 -1.23
N GLU A 37 0.50 1.92 -0.93
CA GLU A 37 1.06 0.82 -1.67
C GLU A 37 1.04 -0.40 -0.76
N THR A 38 0.46 -1.50 -1.25
CA THR A 38 0.35 -2.73 -0.48
C THR A 38 1.30 -3.77 -1.06
N ILE A 39 2.12 -4.34 -0.20
CA ILE A 39 3.02 -5.44 -0.55
C ILE A 39 2.43 -6.72 0.00
N SER A 40 2.21 -7.69 -0.88
CA SER A 40 1.71 -9.00 -0.49
C SER A 40 2.84 -10.02 -0.56
N ALA A 41 2.92 -10.87 0.45
CA ALA A 41 3.95 -11.90 0.52
C ALA A 41 3.41 -13.12 1.24
N LYS A 42 4.09 -14.25 1.06
CA LYS A 42 3.70 -15.49 1.74
C LYS A 42 4.13 -15.43 3.20
N VAL A 43 3.23 -15.85 4.07
CA VAL A 43 3.50 -15.95 5.49
C VAL A 43 3.41 -17.40 5.91
N GLN A 44 4.31 -17.79 6.80
CA GLN A 44 4.31 -19.13 7.41
C GLN A 44 4.16 -18.95 8.91
N ILE A 45 3.14 -19.57 9.48
CA ILE A 45 2.86 -19.46 10.90
C ILE A 45 3.80 -20.40 11.66
N THR A 46 4.56 -19.85 12.57
CA THR A 46 5.49 -20.64 13.39
C THR A 46 4.89 -21.06 14.71
N ASN A 47 4.00 -20.23 15.28
CA ASN A 47 3.24 -20.61 16.47
C ASN A 47 1.95 -19.78 16.54
N ALA A 48 1.19 -19.89 17.63
CA ALA A 48 -0.12 -19.25 17.75
C ALA A 48 -0.07 -17.71 17.69
N HIS A 49 1.09 -17.13 17.92
CA HIS A 49 1.23 -15.67 18.00
C HIS A 49 2.33 -15.12 17.12
N GLN A 50 3.03 -15.93 16.36
CA GLN A 50 4.15 -15.50 15.56
C GLN A 50 4.14 -16.18 14.20
N GLY A 51 4.66 -15.46 13.22
CA GLY A 51 4.82 -15.98 11.88
C GLY A 51 6.07 -15.38 11.22
N THR A 52 6.43 -15.98 10.10
CA THR A 52 7.57 -15.54 9.30
C THR A 52 7.05 -15.19 7.91
N ILE A 53 7.43 -14.03 7.42
CA ILE A 53 7.02 -13.55 6.09
C ILE A 53 8.26 -13.45 5.22
N ASP A 54 8.20 -14.02 4.01
CA ASP A 54 9.28 -13.92 3.03
C ASP A 54 8.90 -12.85 2.01
N PHE A 55 9.56 -11.69 2.09
CA PHE A 55 9.36 -10.59 1.16
C PHE A 55 10.43 -10.61 0.07
N PRO A 56 10.09 -10.17 -1.17
CA PRO A 56 11.13 -9.96 -2.18
C PRO A 56 12.20 -9.00 -1.68
N TYR A 57 13.45 -9.30 -1.99
CA TYR A 57 14.58 -8.52 -1.46
C TYR A 57 14.55 -7.05 -1.89
N LYS A 58 13.87 -6.74 -2.98
CA LYS A 58 13.72 -5.34 -3.43
C LYS A 58 13.00 -4.46 -2.41
N TYR A 59 12.28 -5.04 -1.46
CA TYR A 59 11.57 -4.31 -0.42
C TYR A 59 12.32 -4.25 0.91
N VAL A 60 13.58 -4.68 0.93
CA VAL A 60 14.34 -4.77 2.17
C VAL A 60 14.47 -3.44 2.91
N ASN A 61 14.54 -2.34 2.17
CA ASN A 61 14.62 -1.01 2.77
C ASN A 61 13.24 -0.37 2.99
N THR A 62 12.19 -1.00 2.47
CA THR A 62 10.82 -0.50 2.57
C THR A 62 10.10 -1.08 3.78
N ILE A 63 10.34 -2.35 4.06
CA ILE A 63 9.73 -3.03 5.20
C ILE A 63 10.53 -2.70 6.45
N ALA A 64 9.85 -2.19 7.45
CA ALA A 64 10.48 -1.77 8.69
C ALA A 64 9.75 -2.38 9.89
N ARG A 65 10.48 -2.45 10.99
CA ARG A 65 9.94 -2.90 12.26
C ARG A 65 8.83 -1.94 12.71
N GLY A 66 7.75 -2.51 13.20
CA GLY A 66 6.59 -1.74 13.67
C GLY A 66 5.49 -1.56 12.64
N MET A 67 5.71 -1.99 11.40
CA MET A 67 4.66 -1.93 10.38
C MET A 67 3.57 -2.96 10.66
N THR A 68 2.33 -2.59 10.36
CA THR A 68 1.18 -3.47 10.54
C THR A 68 1.03 -4.36 9.31
N ALA A 69 0.83 -5.66 9.54
CA ALA A 69 0.56 -6.62 8.49
C ALA A 69 -0.82 -7.23 8.68
N ASN A 70 -1.56 -7.37 7.60
CA ASN A 70 -2.82 -8.09 7.58
C ASN A 70 -2.55 -9.48 7.01
N ILE A 71 -2.94 -10.52 7.75
CA ILE A 71 -2.62 -11.89 7.41
C ILE A 71 -3.91 -12.64 7.11
N GLU A 72 -3.98 -13.23 5.93
CA GLU A 72 -5.06 -14.12 5.54
C GLU A 72 -4.49 -15.54 5.47
N VAL A 73 -4.94 -16.40 6.36
CA VAL A 73 -4.44 -17.78 6.44
C VAL A 73 -5.20 -18.66 5.45
N GLU A 74 -4.49 -19.51 4.76
CA GLU A 74 -5.07 -20.45 3.82
C GLU A 74 -6.05 -21.39 4.55
N GLY A 75 -7.24 -21.52 4.00
CA GLY A 75 -8.31 -22.29 4.61
C GLY A 75 -9.27 -21.48 5.47
N TYR A 76 -8.93 -20.24 5.77
CA TYR A 76 -9.79 -19.32 6.52
C TYR A 76 -10.06 -18.09 5.69
N ASP A 77 -11.23 -18.06 5.07
CA ASP A 77 -11.65 -16.96 4.22
C ASP A 77 -11.72 -15.65 4.97
N ALA A 78 -11.15 -14.60 4.40
CA ALA A 78 -11.21 -13.27 4.99
C ALA A 78 -12.64 -12.75 5.13
N GLU A 79 -13.52 -13.15 4.21
CA GLU A 79 -14.93 -12.74 4.26
C GLU A 79 -15.68 -13.38 5.41
N THR A 80 -15.34 -14.61 5.75
CA THR A 80 -16.03 -15.37 6.79
C THR A 80 -15.38 -15.20 8.15
N TYR A 81 -14.06 -15.28 8.19
CA TYR A 81 -13.29 -15.29 9.44
C TYR A 81 -12.54 -14.00 9.72
N GLY A 82 -12.51 -13.08 8.75
CA GLY A 82 -11.73 -11.87 8.86
C GLY A 82 -10.24 -12.11 8.64
N VAL A 83 -9.46 -11.06 8.75
CA VAL A 83 -8.01 -11.15 8.63
C VAL A 83 -7.38 -11.06 10.00
N ALA A 84 -6.27 -11.76 10.19
CA ALA A 84 -5.47 -11.62 11.38
C ALA A 84 -4.60 -10.37 11.25
N ASN A 85 -4.44 -9.63 12.32
CA ASN A 85 -3.59 -8.45 12.35
C ASN A 85 -2.30 -8.77 13.08
N GLY A 86 -1.20 -8.32 12.53
CA GLY A 86 0.10 -8.51 13.13
C GLY A 86 0.98 -7.29 12.97
N VAL A 87 2.07 -7.27 13.71
CA VAL A 87 3.06 -6.20 13.66
C VAL A 87 4.42 -6.83 13.38
N ILE A 88 5.16 -6.23 12.47
CA ILE A 88 6.50 -6.70 12.14
C ILE A 88 7.43 -6.36 13.31
N THR A 89 8.03 -7.39 13.91
CA THR A 89 8.88 -7.21 15.08
C THR A 89 10.36 -7.21 14.75
N ALA A 90 10.74 -7.89 13.66
CA ALA A 90 12.13 -7.96 13.24
C ALA A 90 12.21 -8.26 11.76
N THR A 91 13.28 -7.79 11.12
CA THR A 91 13.57 -8.08 9.72
C THR A 91 15.01 -8.54 9.60
N SER A 92 15.23 -9.52 8.71
CA SER A 92 16.57 -9.95 8.38
C SER A 92 16.97 -9.27 7.08
N HIS A 93 18.05 -8.50 7.10
CA HIS A 93 18.54 -7.83 5.91
C HIS A 93 19.41 -8.73 5.04
N THR A 94 19.58 -9.98 5.44
CA THR A 94 20.41 -10.93 4.69
C THR A 94 19.57 -11.56 3.57
N PRO A 95 20.03 -11.50 2.31
CA PRO A 95 19.28 -12.10 1.22
C PRO A 95 19.34 -13.63 1.30
N ARG A 96 18.22 -14.25 0.99
CA ARG A 96 18.12 -15.70 0.88
C ARG A 96 17.65 -16.05 -0.52
N GLN A 97 18.32 -16.96 -1.17
CA GLN A 97 17.97 -17.38 -2.52
C GLN A 97 16.84 -18.40 -2.48
N THR A 98 15.82 -18.18 -3.29
CA THR A 98 14.72 -19.11 -3.47
C THR A 98 14.50 -19.33 -4.97
N ALA A 99 13.60 -20.25 -5.31
CA ALA A 99 13.24 -20.49 -6.71
C ALA A 99 12.65 -19.25 -7.38
N GLU A 100 12.06 -18.35 -6.62
CA GLU A 100 11.45 -17.12 -7.13
C GLU A 100 12.42 -15.93 -7.13
N GLY A 101 13.63 -16.10 -6.63
CA GLY A 101 14.63 -15.04 -6.53
C GLY A 101 15.11 -14.81 -5.10
N SER A 102 15.71 -13.66 -4.88
CA SER A 102 16.20 -13.30 -3.55
C SER A 102 15.06 -12.78 -2.69
N VAL A 103 14.99 -13.26 -1.45
CA VAL A 103 14.00 -12.83 -0.48
C VAL A 103 14.69 -12.52 0.85
N PHE A 104 14.04 -11.73 1.68
CA PHE A 104 14.46 -11.57 3.07
C PHE A 104 13.31 -11.96 3.99
N THR A 105 13.64 -12.33 5.20
CA THR A 105 12.68 -12.84 6.16
C THR A 105 12.32 -11.75 7.16
N ALA A 106 11.03 -11.58 7.39
CA ALA A 106 10.52 -10.69 8.43
C ALA A 106 9.73 -11.52 9.44
N GLN A 107 9.88 -11.20 10.72
CA GLN A 107 9.10 -11.84 11.76
C GLN A 107 7.91 -10.96 12.10
N VAL A 108 6.74 -11.55 12.17
CA VAL A 108 5.51 -10.85 12.49
C VAL A 108 4.94 -11.44 13.78
N ARG A 109 4.51 -10.54 14.66
CA ARG A 109 3.79 -10.93 15.88
C ARG A 109 2.32 -10.69 15.64
N ILE A 110 1.51 -11.71 15.84
CA ILE A 110 0.07 -11.62 15.60
C ILE A 110 -0.58 -11.02 16.85
N THR A 111 -1.26 -9.88 16.64
CA THR A 111 -1.88 -9.14 17.74
C THR A 111 -3.37 -9.40 17.86
N SER A 112 -4.02 -9.77 16.75
CA SER A 112 -5.46 -10.02 16.74
C SER A 112 -5.79 -11.10 15.73
N CYS A 113 -6.52 -12.10 16.15
CA CYS A 113 -6.94 -13.20 15.29
C CYS A 113 -8.21 -13.82 15.87
N LYS A 114 -9.20 -14.07 15.02
CA LYS A 114 -10.49 -14.63 15.43
C LYS A 114 -10.47 -16.16 15.52
N TYR A 115 -9.44 -16.80 15.05
CA TYR A 115 -9.32 -18.26 15.04
C TYR A 115 -7.94 -18.66 15.56
N LYS A 116 -7.81 -19.91 15.95
CA LYS A 116 -6.58 -20.41 16.51
C LYS A 116 -5.56 -20.73 15.43
N LEU A 117 -4.37 -20.17 15.54
CA LEU A 117 -3.28 -20.45 14.62
C LEU A 117 -2.43 -21.61 15.14
N VAL A 118 -1.99 -22.46 14.20
CA VAL A 118 -1.18 -23.63 14.51
C VAL A 118 0.08 -23.57 13.65
N SER A 119 1.19 -24.05 14.22
CA SER A 119 2.45 -24.13 13.49
C SER A 119 2.27 -24.93 12.19
N GLY A 120 2.83 -24.43 11.11
CA GLY A 120 2.73 -25.07 9.80
C GLY A 120 1.66 -24.49 8.89
N MET A 121 0.79 -23.62 9.41
CA MET A 121 -0.17 -22.92 8.55
C MET A 121 0.54 -21.93 7.66
N THR A 122 0.03 -21.78 6.45
CA THR A 122 0.56 -20.82 5.47
C THR A 122 -0.55 -19.88 5.05
N GLY A 123 -0.17 -18.72 4.54
CA GLY A 123 -1.14 -17.75 4.09
C GLY A 123 -0.47 -16.62 3.35
N THR A 124 -1.20 -15.53 3.21
CA THR A 124 -0.71 -14.32 2.55
C THR A 124 -0.75 -13.17 3.53
N ALA A 125 0.36 -12.47 3.65
CA ALA A 125 0.45 -11.25 4.46
C ALA A 125 0.46 -10.04 3.54
N SER A 126 -0.28 -9.01 3.92
CA SER A 126 -0.31 -7.75 3.18
C SER A 126 0.15 -6.63 4.12
N VAL A 127 1.15 -5.88 3.69
CA VAL A 127 1.70 -4.77 4.47
C VAL A 127 1.44 -3.47 3.73
N LEU A 128 0.86 -2.51 4.44
CA LEU A 128 0.66 -1.18 3.90
C LEU A 128 1.93 -0.38 4.10
N VAL A 129 2.58 -0.02 3.00
CA VAL A 129 3.95 0.49 3.04
C VAL A 129 4.05 2.01 3.03
N SER A 130 3.17 2.70 2.33
CA SER A 130 3.31 4.14 2.15
C SER A 130 1.99 4.86 2.28
N ASN A 131 2.02 5.98 2.99
CA ASN A 131 0.91 6.92 3.06
C ASN A 131 1.25 8.24 2.39
N GLU A 132 2.38 8.32 1.72
CA GLU A 132 2.80 9.54 1.05
C GLU A 132 2.18 9.65 -0.33
N SER A 133 1.77 10.86 -0.70
CA SER A 133 1.26 11.10 -2.04
C SER A 133 2.39 11.05 -3.06
N VAL A 134 2.04 10.80 -4.32
CA VAL A 134 3.01 10.73 -5.41
C VAL A 134 3.76 12.06 -5.55
N LEU A 135 3.05 13.16 -5.38
CA LEU A 135 3.66 14.48 -5.49
C LEU A 135 4.67 14.74 -4.38
N GLN A 136 4.39 14.28 -3.18
CA GLN A 136 5.35 14.40 -2.09
C GLN A 136 6.64 13.64 -2.39
N ARG A 137 6.55 12.46 -3.00
CA ARG A 137 7.73 11.71 -3.42
C ARG A 137 8.54 12.47 -4.45
N ILE A 138 7.90 13.09 -5.40
CA ILE A 138 8.56 13.88 -6.45
C ILE A 138 9.25 15.09 -5.82
N VAL A 139 8.58 15.78 -4.91
CA VAL A 139 9.13 16.96 -4.23
C VAL A 139 10.35 16.57 -3.39
N GLN A 140 10.28 15.48 -2.67
CA GLN A 140 11.41 15.00 -1.88
C GLN A 140 12.61 14.66 -2.76
N ARG A 141 12.36 14.04 -3.91
CA ARG A 141 13.42 13.70 -4.84
C ARG A 141 14.10 14.95 -5.40
N ILE A 142 13.32 15.95 -5.75
CA ILE A 142 13.84 17.23 -6.25
C ILE A 142 14.67 17.93 -5.17
N THR A 143 14.17 17.92 -3.94
CA THR A 143 14.86 18.54 -2.80
C THR A 143 16.20 17.85 -2.52
N ASN A 144 16.25 16.53 -2.67
CA ASN A 144 17.48 15.78 -2.45
C ASN A 144 18.52 16.03 -3.55
N ILE A 145 18.10 16.44 -4.74
CA ILE A 145 19.01 16.76 -5.84
C ILE A 145 19.63 18.15 -5.65
N ILE A 146 18.89 19.08 -5.07
CA ILE A 146 19.34 20.44 -4.81
C ILE A 146 20.17 20.46 -3.52
#